data_f0bd1a90dc30363367c19471245e1a8d
#
_entry.id   f0bd1a90dc30363367c19471245e1a8d
#
_cell.length_a   1.000
_cell.length_b   1.000
_cell.length_c   1.000
_cell.angle_alpha   90.00
_cell.angle_beta   90.00
_cell.angle_gamma   90.00
#
_symmetry.space_group_name_H-M   'P 1'
#
loop_
_entity.id
_entity.type
_entity.pdbx_description
1 polymer ?
#
loop_
_entity_poly.entity_id
_entity_poly.type
_entity_poly.pdbx_seq_one_letter_code
_entity_poly.pdbx_strand_id
1 'polypeptide(L)'
;MSELMPQSILVVDSDEQSIDHISSALKEKGYLVITAPDGYDGYVRARNENPNIIIANELLPYVSGFKLSKLIKSDDRHRETKMIIMSNSTGPAIEKLFKQSGANNMLEKPFQLKDVLDLIKLEVNEEVDGD
;
A
#
# COMPACT_ATOMS: atom_id res chain seq x y z
N MET A 1 15.65 11.76 22.77
CA MET A 1 14.64 11.68 21.78
C MET A 1 15.03 10.71 20.68
N SER A 2 14.17 9.86 20.39
CA SER A 2 14.50 8.87 19.38
C SER A 2 14.45 9.47 17.99
N GLU A 3 15.38 9.02 17.20
CA GLU A 3 15.28 9.26 15.77
C GLU A 3 14.22 8.34 15.23
N LEU A 4 13.24 8.91 14.61
CA LEU A 4 12.23 8.10 13.98
C LEU A 4 12.81 7.49 12.71
N MET A 5 12.77 6.18 12.64
CA MET A 5 13.16 5.51 11.40
C MET A 5 12.19 5.90 10.29
N PRO A 6 12.68 6.16 9.09
CA PRO A 6 11.78 6.42 7.97
C PRO A 6 10.84 5.24 7.79
N GLN A 7 9.58 5.56 7.47
CA GLN A 7 8.63 4.51 7.16
C GLN A 7 8.99 3.86 5.83
N SER A 8 8.85 2.55 5.78
CA SER A 8 9.17 1.76 4.59
C SER A 8 7.86 1.40 3.88
N ILE A 9 7.78 1.71 2.59
CA ILE A 9 6.57 1.52 1.81
C ILE A 9 6.86 0.67 0.58
N LEU A 10 6.07 -0.37 0.38
CA LEU A 10 6.13 -1.21 -0.80
C LEU A 10 4.99 -0.81 -1.74
N VAL A 11 5.32 -0.46 -2.97
CA VAL A 11 4.33 -0.11 -3.98
C VAL A 11 4.26 -1.24 -5.00
N VAL A 12 3.08 -1.82 -5.18
CA VAL A 12 2.87 -2.96 -6.07
C VAL A 12 1.90 -2.58 -7.17
N ASP A 13 2.38 -2.51 -8.40
CA ASP A 13 1.57 -2.17 -9.56
C ASP A 13 2.28 -2.69 -10.80
N SER A 14 1.51 -3.13 -11.80
CA SER A 14 2.10 -3.59 -13.05
C SER A 14 2.37 -2.44 -14.02
N ASP A 15 1.87 -1.26 -13.74
CA ASP A 15 2.06 -0.08 -14.59
C ASP A 15 3.29 0.69 -14.10
N GLU A 16 4.36 0.70 -14.92
CA GLU A 16 5.59 1.36 -14.55
C GLU A 16 5.42 2.85 -14.29
N GLN A 17 4.55 3.51 -15.05
CA GLN A 17 4.33 4.94 -14.85
C GLN A 17 3.70 5.21 -13.51
N SER A 18 2.73 4.39 -13.10
CA SER A 18 2.11 4.53 -11.79
C SER A 18 3.12 4.31 -10.68
N ILE A 19 3.95 3.28 -10.82
CA ILE A 19 4.99 3.00 -9.83
C ILE A 19 5.93 4.18 -9.70
N ASP A 20 6.43 4.69 -10.83
CA ASP A 20 7.39 5.80 -10.82
C ASP A 20 6.79 7.05 -10.22
N HIS A 21 5.55 7.34 -10.58
CA HIS A 21 4.86 8.53 -10.11
C HIS A 21 4.68 8.52 -8.59
N ILE A 22 4.16 7.41 -8.08
CA ILE A 22 3.93 7.27 -6.63
C ILE A 22 5.25 7.18 -5.88
N SER A 23 6.19 6.38 -6.38
CA SER A 23 7.48 6.18 -5.72
C SER A 23 8.25 7.48 -5.59
N SER A 24 8.30 8.27 -6.67
CA SER A 24 9.03 9.54 -6.65
C SER A 24 8.46 10.49 -5.61
N ALA A 25 7.13 10.57 -5.55
CA ALA A 25 6.49 11.45 -4.58
C ALA A 25 6.78 11.02 -3.15
N LEU A 26 6.75 9.72 -2.90
CA LEU A 26 7.01 9.20 -1.57
C LEU A 26 8.46 9.40 -1.16
N LYS A 27 9.40 9.17 -2.07
CA LYS A 27 10.81 9.39 -1.79
C LYS A 27 11.10 10.84 -1.47
N GLU A 28 10.44 11.75 -2.18
CA GLU A 28 10.57 13.18 -1.91
C GLU A 28 10.17 13.54 -0.49
N LYS A 29 9.22 12.81 0.07
CA LYS A 29 8.75 13.05 1.43
C LYS A 29 9.58 12.32 2.49
N GLY A 30 10.63 11.61 2.07
CA GLY A 30 11.52 10.96 3.00
C GLY A 30 11.21 9.50 3.32
N TYR A 31 10.23 8.91 2.65
CA TYR A 31 9.91 7.51 2.86
C TYR A 31 10.91 6.61 2.12
N LEU A 32 11.15 5.44 2.69
CA LEU A 32 11.92 4.40 2.00
C LEU A 32 10.95 3.63 1.12
N VAL A 33 11.26 3.51 -0.16
CA VAL A 33 10.30 2.92 -1.11
C VAL A 33 10.89 1.70 -1.79
N ILE A 34 10.12 0.63 -1.78
CA ILE A 34 10.40 -0.62 -2.49
C ILE A 34 9.28 -0.81 -3.49
N THR A 35 9.56 -1.36 -4.66
CA THR A 35 8.53 -1.56 -5.68
C THR A 35 8.49 -3.01 -6.15
N ALA A 36 7.33 -3.43 -6.64
CA ALA A 36 7.15 -4.76 -7.22
C ALA A 36 6.16 -4.66 -8.37
N PRO A 37 6.39 -5.38 -9.48
CA PRO A 37 5.56 -5.26 -10.68
C PRO A 37 4.31 -6.14 -10.68
N ASP A 38 4.21 -7.08 -9.75
CA ASP A 38 3.07 -8.00 -9.71
C ASP A 38 2.84 -8.49 -8.29
N GLY A 39 1.73 -9.21 -8.11
CA GLY A 39 1.33 -9.65 -6.77
C GLY A 39 2.24 -10.72 -6.18
N TYR A 40 2.84 -11.56 -7.02
CA TYR A 40 3.75 -12.58 -6.51
C TYR A 40 5.03 -11.92 -5.98
N ASP A 41 5.65 -11.07 -6.79
CA ASP A 41 6.85 -10.35 -6.36
C ASP A 41 6.54 -9.46 -5.17
N GLY A 42 5.34 -8.87 -5.14
CA GLY A 42 4.91 -8.08 -4.00
C GLY A 42 4.87 -8.90 -2.72
N TYR A 43 4.37 -10.11 -2.79
CA TYR A 43 4.33 -10.99 -1.63
C TYR A 43 5.74 -11.36 -1.16
N VAL A 44 6.62 -11.72 -2.10
CA VAL A 44 8.00 -12.07 -1.76
C VAL A 44 8.71 -10.88 -1.12
N ARG A 45 8.55 -9.70 -1.71
CA ARG A 45 9.17 -8.49 -1.17
C ARG A 45 8.64 -8.14 0.21
N ALA A 46 7.33 -8.28 0.40
CA ALA A 46 6.73 -7.98 1.70
C ALA A 46 7.30 -8.87 2.78
N ARG A 47 7.48 -10.14 2.48
CA ARG A 47 8.01 -11.08 3.47
C ARG A 47 9.48 -10.83 3.78
N ASN A 48 10.27 -10.46 2.76
CA ASN A 48 11.70 -10.28 2.93
C ASN A 48 12.06 -8.92 3.51
N GLU A 49 11.33 -7.88 3.11
CA GLU A 49 11.68 -6.50 3.47
C GLU A 49 10.87 -5.97 4.67
N ASN A 50 9.75 -6.62 4.96
CA ASN A 50 8.89 -6.25 6.09
C ASN A 50 8.53 -4.77 6.09
N PRO A 51 7.89 -4.25 5.03
CA PRO A 51 7.55 -2.82 4.97
C PRO A 51 6.47 -2.47 5.98
N ASN A 52 6.42 -1.21 6.36
CA ASN A 52 5.39 -0.72 7.27
C ASN A 52 4.04 -0.60 6.56
N ILE A 53 4.08 -0.22 5.28
CA ILE A 53 2.87 0.01 4.49
C ILE A 53 3.05 -0.64 3.13
N ILE A 54 1.97 -1.24 2.61
CA ILE A 54 1.95 -1.75 1.23
C ILE A 54 0.81 -1.05 0.51
N ILE A 55 1.13 -0.43 -0.62
CA ILE A 55 0.14 0.18 -1.51
C ILE A 55 0.09 -0.69 -2.75
N ALA A 56 -1.03 -1.36 -2.99
CA ALA A 56 -1.13 -2.33 -4.07
C ALA A 56 -2.35 -2.07 -4.92
N ASN A 57 -2.15 -2.16 -6.24
CA ASN A 57 -3.27 -2.09 -7.18
C ASN A 57 -4.14 -3.33 -7.00
N GLU A 58 -5.45 -3.15 -7.12
CA GLU A 58 -6.39 -4.26 -7.07
C GLU A 58 -6.08 -5.29 -8.15
N LEU A 59 -5.89 -4.82 -9.37
CA LEU A 59 -5.67 -5.70 -10.52
C LEU A 59 -4.18 -5.87 -10.75
N LEU A 60 -3.67 -7.03 -10.40
CA LEU A 60 -2.26 -7.39 -10.54
C LEU A 60 -2.13 -8.74 -11.19
N PRO A 61 -1.05 -8.98 -11.95
CA PRO A 61 -0.77 -10.33 -12.44
C PRO A 61 -0.50 -11.27 -11.28
N TYR A 62 -0.90 -12.51 -11.45
CA TYR A 62 -0.67 -13.66 -10.57
C TYR A 62 -1.45 -13.61 -9.26
N VAL A 63 -1.31 -12.55 -8.49
CA VAL A 63 -1.98 -12.43 -7.19
C VAL A 63 -2.57 -11.03 -7.12
N SER A 64 -3.91 -10.94 -7.00
CA SER A 64 -4.58 -9.64 -6.94
C SER A 64 -4.20 -8.89 -5.67
N GLY A 65 -4.47 -7.58 -5.67
CA GLY A 65 -4.18 -6.76 -4.49
C GLY A 65 -4.95 -7.22 -3.26
N PHE A 66 -6.22 -7.61 -3.44
CA PHE A 66 -7.01 -8.12 -2.32
C PHE A 66 -6.45 -9.44 -1.79
N LYS A 67 -6.01 -10.33 -2.70
CA LYS A 67 -5.43 -11.59 -2.29
C LYS A 67 -4.10 -11.38 -1.58
N LEU A 68 -3.29 -10.46 -2.09
CA LEU A 68 -2.03 -10.10 -1.44
C LEU A 68 -2.29 -9.62 -0.01
N SER A 69 -3.28 -8.75 0.16
CA SER A 69 -3.65 -8.26 1.49
C SER A 69 -4.02 -9.39 2.42
N LYS A 70 -4.86 -10.31 1.93
CA LYS A 70 -5.30 -11.44 2.75
C LYS A 70 -4.12 -12.31 3.18
N LEU A 71 -3.19 -12.56 2.25
CA LEU A 71 -2.01 -13.36 2.56
C LEU A 71 -1.13 -12.68 3.62
N ILE A 72 -0.90 -11.40 3.46
CA ILE A 72 -0.06 -10.64 4.39
C ILE A 72 -0.73 -10.55 5.76
N LYS A 73 -2.01 -10.19 5.79
CA LYS A 73 -2.72 -10.00 7.06
C LYS A 73 -2.93 -11.31 7.82
N SER A 74 -2.89 -12.44 7.13
CA SER A 74 -3.03 -13.75 7.76
C SER A 74 -1.75 -14.26 8.40
N ASP A 75 -0.62 -13.61 8.12
CA ASP A 75 0.67 -14.01 8.67
C ASP A 75 0.94 -13.17 9.92
N ASP A 76 1.09 -13.83 11.06
CA ASP A 76 1.28 -13.15 12.34
C ASP A 76 2.48 -12.20 12.31
N ARG A 77 3.52 -12.53 11.53
CA ARG A 77 4.72 -11.70 11.44
C ARG A 77 4.45 -10.37 10.74
N HIS A 78 3.37 -10.30 9.94
CA HIS A 78 3.07 -9.12 9.13
C HIS A 78 1.69 -8.54 9.44
N ARG A 79 1.12 -8.92 10.59
CA ARG A 79 -0.23 -8.49 10.94
C ARG A 79 -0.33 -6.98 11.08
N GLU A 80 0.74 -6.34 11.51
CA GLU A 80 0.77 -4.89 11.73
C GLU A 80 1.04 -4.10 10.45
N THR A 81 1.39 -4.78 9.37
CA THR A 81 1.59 -4.10 8.07
C THR A 81 0.29 -3.48 7.61
N LYS A 82 0.33 -2.21 7.23
CA LYS A 82 -0.87 -1.52 6.75
C LYS A 82 -1.02 -1.71 5.26
N MET A 83 -2.23 -2.09 4.84
CA MET A 83 -2.51 -2.37 3.43
C MET A 83 -3.45 -1.31 2.88
N ILE A 84 -3.04 -0.67 1.79
CA ILE A 84 -3.86 0.28 1.05
C ILE A 84 -4.05 -0.29 -0.36
N ILE A 85 -5.31 -0.48 -0.78
CA ILE A 85 -5.61 -1.02 -2.10
C ILE A 85 -6.06 0.11 -3.02
N MET A 86 -5.44 0.21 -4.20
CA MET A 86 -5.86 1.15 -5.23
C MET A 86 -6.83 0.45 -6.16
N SER A 87 -7.98 1.07 -6.44
CA SER A 87 -9.00 0.41 -7.26
C SER A 87 -9.72 1.40 -8.16
N ASN A 88 -10.03 0.96 -9.40
CA ASN A 88 -10.91 1.69 -10.30
C ASN A 88 -12.37 1.35 -10.06
N SER A 89 -12.66 0.35 -9.26
CA SER A 89 -14.00 -0.20 -9.10
C SER A 89 -14.59 0.22 -7.77
N THR A 90 -15.92 0.34 -7.75
CA THR A 90 -16.66 0.65 -6.54
C THR A 90 -17.87 -0.27 -6.47
N GLY A 91 -18.62 -0.22 -5.38
CA GLY A 91 -19.85 -0.94 -5.23
C GLY A 91 -19.77 -2.11 -4.28
N PRO A 92 -20.90 -2.81 -4.08
CA PRO A 92 -20.99 -3.84 -3.03
C PRO A 92 -20.01 -4.99 -3.19
N ALA A 93 -19.73 -5.43 -4.42
CA ALA A 93 -18.81 -6.53 -4.66
C ALA A 93 -17.39 -6.16 -4.23
N ILE A 94 -16.98 -4.94 -4.56
CA ILE A 94 -15.64 -4.46 -4.20
C ILE A 94 -15.55 -4.26 -2.69
N GLU A 95 -16.58 -3.73 -2.08
CA GLU A 95 -16.61 -3.54 -0.63
C GLU A 95 -16.49 -4.88 0.11
N LYS A 96 -17.14 -5.90 -0.43
CA LYS A 96 -17.05 -7.24 0.16
C LYS A 96 -15.63 -7.78 0.07
N LEU A 97 -15.00 -7.63 -1.09
CA LEU A 97 -13.62 -8.08 -1.28
C LEU A 97 -12.68 -7.33 -0.36
N PHE A 98 -12.89 -6.03 -0.22
CA PHE A 98 -12.09 -5.21 0.67
C PHE A 98 -12.18 -5.72 2.11
N LYS A 99 -13.38 -5.95 2.59
CA LYS A 99 -13.60 -6.43 3.96
C LYS A 99 -12.95 -7.79 4.18
N GLN A 100 -13.10 -8.69 3.21
CA GLN A 100 -12.54 -10.03 3.33
C GLN A 100 -11.02 -10.04 3.28
N SER A 101 -10.43 -9.02 2.67
CA SER A 101 -8.98 -8.94 2.48
C SER A 101 -8.23 -8.51 3.74
N GLY A 102 -8.91 -7.88 4.67
CA GLY A 102 -8.27 -7.32 5.84
C GLY A 102 -7.51 -6.03 5.59
N ALA A 103 -7.64 -5.46 4.38
CA ALA A 103 -6.94 -4.21 4.07
C ALA A 103 -7.43 -3.08 4.96
N ASN A 104 -6.54 -2.12 5.20
CA ASN A 104 -6.82 -1.01 6.09
C ASN A 104 -7.57 0.12 5.39
N ASN A 105 -7.24 0.38 4.13
CA ASN A 105 -7.86 1.45 3.38
C ASN A 105 -7.91 1.13 1.91
N MET A 106 -8.82 1.80 1.21
CA MET A 106 -8.92 1.68 -0.24
C MET A 106 -8.88 3.07 -0.83
N LEU A 107 -8.13 3.22 -1.92
CA LEU A 107 -7.94 4.48 -2.61
C LEU A 107 -8.57 4.34 -3.99
N GLU A 108 -9.63 5.08 -4.22
CA GLU A 108 -10.36 5.01 -5.49
C GLU A 108 -9.66 5.83 -6.56
N LYS A 109 -9.45 5.23 -7.73
CA LYS A 109 -8.87 5.94 -8.87
C LYS A 109 -9.96 6.68 -9.62
N PRO A 110 -9.68 7.85 -10.17
CA PRO A 110 -8.41 8.59 -10.08
C PRO A 110 -8.26 9.29 -8.74
N PHE A 111 -7.04 9.39 -8.27
CA PHE A 111 -6.76 10.08 -7.01
C PHE A 111 -5.58 11.04 -7.21
N GLN A 112 -5.42 11.96 -6.26
CA GLN A 112 -4.30 12.88 -6.26
C GLN A 112 -3.21 12.32 -5.32
N LEU A 113 -1.98 12.71 -5.58
CA LEU A 113 -0.87 12.30 -4.71
C LEU A 113 -1.10 12.73 -3.27
N LYS A 114 -1.75 13.86 -3.07
CA LYS A 114 -2.09 14.31 -1.72
C LYS A 114 -2.93 13.26 -0.97
N ASP A 115 -3.85 12.61 -1.68
CA ASP A 115 -4.70 11.60 -1.07
C ASP A 115 -3.88 10.42 -0.56
N VAL A 116 -2.88 10.00 -1.35
CA VAL A 116 -1.98 8.92 -0.97
C VAL A 116 -1.19 9.31 0.28
N LEU A 117 -0.63 10.52 0.27
CA LEU A 117 0.19 11.00 1.38
C LEU A 117 -0.61 11.14 2.66
N ASP A 118 -1.85 11.63 2.55
CA ASP A 118 -2.72 11.77 3.72
C ASP A 118 -3.05 10.41 4.33
N LEU A 119 -3.36 9.41 3.48
CA LEU A 119 -3.65 8.07 3.98
C LEU A 119 -2.44 7.47 4.69
N ILE A 120 -1.24 7.66 4.14
CA ILE A 120 -0.03 7.13 4.75
C ILE A 120 0.16 7.74 6.14
N LYS A 121 -0.04 9.04 6.26
CA LYS A 121 0.11 9.72 7.55
C LYS A 121 -0.88 9.19 8.57
N LEU A 122 -2.13 8.95 8.14
CA LEU A 122 -3.13 8.38 9.03
C LEU A 122 -2.74 7.00 9.51
N GLU A 123 -2.23 6.16 8.59
CA GLU A 123 -1.91 4.78 8.95
C GLU A 123 -0.69 4.67 9.87
N VAL A 124 0.21 5.64 9.83
CA VAL A 124 1.38 5.62 10.71
C VAL A 124 1.23 6.56 11.89
N ASN A 125 0.03 7.12 12.09
CA ASN A 125 -0.27 8.02 13.22
C ASN A 125 0.57 9.29 13.20
N GLU A 126 0.94 9.77 12.03
CA GLU A 126 1.61 11.06 11.90
C GLU A 126 0.58 12.16 11.80
N GLU A 127 0.98 13.37 12.22
CA GLU A 127 0.08 14.50 12.06
C GLU A 127 -0.08 14.84 10.59
N VAL A 128 -1.32 15.14 10.20
CA VAL A 128 -1.60 15.57 8.85
C VAL A 128 -1.24 17.05 8.72
N ASP A 129 -0.60 17.40 7.60
CA ASP A 129 -0.21 18.78 7.35
C ASP A 129 -1.42 19.70 7.34
N GLY A 130 -1.22 20.89 7.83
CA GLY A 130 -2.27 21.89 7.85
C GLY A 130 -2.95 22.04 9.19
N ASP A 131 -2.55 21.27 10.14
CA ASP A 131 -3.08 21.38 11.49
C ASP A 131 -2.61 22.64 12.20
#